data_ec0860b6f3a67def0e270db731c28363
#
_entry.id   ec0860b6f3a67def0e270db731c28363
#
_cell.length_a   1.000
_cell.length_b   1.000
_cell.length_c   1.000
_cell.angle_alpha   90.00
_cell.angle_beta   90.00
_cell.angle_gamma   90.00
#
_symmetry.space_group_name_H-M   'P 1'
#
loop_
_entity.id
_entity.type
_entity.pdbx_description
1 polymer ?
#
loop_
_entity_poly.entity_id
_entity_poly.type
_entity_poly.pdbx_seq_one_letter_code
_entity_poly.pdbx_strand_id
1 'polypeptide(L)'
;MKDGPYHYMLEMTVPLGKRNGRLDIEIRSGTVTGYLTMFTDTQPISGGTQTGNGISFAGVMRTLARPIPYTAEGMVSHSRLRLVFHTDGGDFAAVGRQAIIDQRRPIGV
;
A
#
# COMPACT_ATOMS: atom_id res chain seq x y z
N MET A 1 -1.82 -14.04 -6.52
CA MET A 1 -2.81 -13.51 -5.54
C MET A 1 -4.20 -13.77 -6.05
N LYS A 2 -5.07 -14.18 -5.18
CA LYS A 2 -6.47 -14.39 -5.52
C LYS A 2 -7.21 -13.07 -5.54
N ASP A 3 -8.32 -13.01 -6.29
CA ASP A 3 -9.23 -11.88 -6.21
C ASP A 3 -9.73 -11.71 -4.78
N GLY A 4 -9.94 -10.49 -4.38
CA GLY A 4 -10.48 -10.18 -3.08
C GLY A 4 -9.81 -8.96 -2.45
N PRO A 5 -10.23 -8.61 -1.23
CA PRO A 5 -9.64 -7.48 -0.52
C PRO A 5 -8.36 -7.89 0.21
N TYR A 6 -7.43 -6.95 0.26
CA TYR A 6 -6.17 -7.09 0.97
C TYR A 6 -5.89 -5.81 1.73
N HIS A 7 -5.46 -5.96 2.97
CA HIS A 7 -5.16 -4.82 3.84
C HIS A 7 -3.76 -5.03 4.40
N TYR A 8 -2.90 -4.04 4.19
CA TYR A 8 -1.52 -4.10 4.67
C TYR A 8 -1.22 -2.90 5.54
N MET A 9 -0.62 -3.18 6.69
CA MET A 9 0.01 -2.13 7.50
C MET A 9 1.41 -1.92 6.94
N LEU A 10 1.75 -0.68 6.64
CA LEU A 10 2.99 -0.34 5.97
C LEU A 10 3.96 0.37 6.90
N GLU A 11 5.23 0.14 6.66
CA GLU A 11 6.30 0.92 7.24
C GLU A 11 7.24 1.33 6.12
N MET A 12 7.30 2.63 5.86
CA MET A 12 8.14 3.20 4.82
C MET A 12 9.40 3.81 5.46
N THR A 13 10.55 3.50 4.89
CA THR A 13 11.80 4.09 5.32
C THR A 13 12.06 5.36 4.53
N VAL A 14 12.21 6.47 5.24
CA VAL A 14 12.51 7.78 4.67
C VAL A 14 13.78 8.32 5.33
N PRO A 15 14.39 9.37 4.78
CA PRO A 15 15.69 9.84 5.31
C PRO A 15 15.67 10.19 6.79
N LEU A 16 14.56 10.68 7.31
CA LEU A 16 14.46 11.08 8.71
C LEU A 16 13.87 10.01 9.61
N GLY A 17 13.79 8.76 9.14
CA GLY A 17 13.29 7.67 9.95
C GLY A 17 12.26 6.84 9.21
N LYS A 18 11.24 6.40 9.94
CA LYS A 18 10.20 5.54 9.38
C LYS A 18 8.85 6.19 9.51
N ARG A 19 7.98 5.89 8.55
CA ARG A 19 6.61 6.38 8.55
C ARG A 19 5.66 5.21 8.39
N ASN A 20 4.64 5.19 9.21
CA ASN A 20 3.62 4.16 9.16
C ASN A 20 2.50 4.58 8.23
N GLY A 21 1.92 3.61 7.56
CA GLY A 21 0.79 3.83 6.70
C GLY A 21 0.00 2.56 6.52
N ARG A 22 -0.90 2.56 5.55
CA ARG A 22 -1.65 1.36 5.22
C ARG A 22 -2.02 1.37 3.75
N LEU A 23 -2.17 0.19 3.21
CA LEU A 23 -2.63 -0.01 1.84
C LEU A 23 -3.86 -0.90 1.91
N ASP A 24 -4.98 -0.39 1.43
CA ASP A 24 -6.24 -1.12 1.37
C ASP A 24 -6.60 -1.27 -0.09
N ILE A 25 -6.54 -2.49 -0.60
CA ILE A 25 -6.74 -2.75 -2.01
C ILE A 25 -7.73 -3.86 -2.22
N GLU A 26 -8.31 -3.87 -3.41
CA GLU A 26 -9.10 -4.97 -3.92
C GLU A 26 -8.54 -5.40 -5.26
N ILE A 27 -8.40 -6.71 -5.45
CA ILE A 27 -7.91 -7.30 -6.69
C ILE A 27 -9.08 -7.98 -7.38
N ARG A 28 -9.28 -7.62 -8.66
CA ARG A 28 -10.26 -8.27 -9.52
C ARG A 28 -9.67 -8.49 -10.89
N SER A 29 -9.45 -9.76 -11.24
CA SER A 29 -8.98 -10.16 -12.57
C SER A 29 -7.75 -9.36 -13.00
N GLY A 30 -6.79 -9.21 -12.11
CA GLY A 30 -5.54 -8.51 -12.41
C GLY A 30 -5.60 -6.99 -12.28
N THR A 31 -6.75 -6.43 -11.94
CA THR A 31 -6.90 -5.00 -11.68
C THR A 31 -6.87 -4.75 -10.18
N VAL A 32 -6.11 -3.76 -9.77
CA VAL A 32 -5.97 -3.38 -8.36
C VAL A 32 -6.55 -1.99 -8.17
N THR A 33 -7.49 -1.89 -7.24
CA THR A 33 -8.09 -0.61 -6.85
C THR A 33 -7.96 -0.45 -5.35
N GLY A 34 -8.05 0.77 -4.85
CA GLY A 34 -8.05 1.00 -3.43
C GLY A 34 -7.40 2.30 -3.04
N TYR A 35 -6.86 2.32 -1.84
CA TYR A 35 -6.38 3.54 -1.20
C TYR A 35 -5.06 3.30 -0.50
N LEU A 36 -4.20 4.29 -0.58
CA LEU A 36 -2.98 4.37 0.21
C LEU A 36 -3.14 5.45 1.26
N THR A 37 -2.89 5.11 2.51
CA THR A 37 -2.82 6.07 3.61
C THR A 37 -1.36 6.23 4.00
N MET A 38 -0.87 7.44 3.89
CA MET A 38 0.50 7.76 4.26
C MET A 38 0.54 9.23 4.69
N PHE A 39 1.37 9.54 5.66
CA PHE A 39 1.46 10.91 6.21
C PHE A 39 0.11 11.43 6.70
N THR A 40 -0.67 10.55 7.30
CA THR A 40 -2.01 10.83 7.85
C THR A 40 -3.04 11.27 6.80
N ASP A 41 -2.78 10.98 5.52
CA ASP A 41 -3.67 11.33 4.44
C ASP A 41 -3.98 10.10 3.59
N THR A 42 -5.24 9.94 3.19
CA THR A 42 -5.70 8.80 2.40
C THR A 42 -6.02 9.27 1.00
N GLN A 43 -5.40 8.64 0.00
CA GLN A 43 -5.61 8.95 -1.40
C GLN A 43 -5.86 7.68 -2.19
N PRO A 44 -6.70 7.74 -3.23
CA PRO A 44 -6.91 6.58 -4.08
C PRO A 44 -5.66 6.27 -4.88
N ILE A 45 -5.47 5.00 -5.18
CA ILE A 45 -4.45 4.57 -6.14
C ILE A 45 -5.04 4.54 -7.53
N SER A 46 -4.19 4.56 -8.54
CA SER A 46 -4.61 4.51 -9.94
C SER A 46 -3.72 3.58 -10.74
N GLY A 47 -4.25 3.10 -11.87
CA GLY A 47 -3.49 2.25 -12.77
C GLY A 47 -3.00 0.96 -12.16
N GLY A 48 -3.70 0.45 -11.16
CA GLY A 48 -3.25 -0.71 -10.43
C GLY A 48 -3.39 -2.00 -11.24
N THR A 49 -2.33 -2.78 -11.25
CA THR A 49 -2.31 -4.10 -11.89
C THR A 49 -1.67 -5.12 -10.97
N GLN A 50 -2.06 -6.37 -11.19
CA GLN A 50 -1.52 -7.51 -10.45
C GLN A 50 -1.19 -8.62 -11.44
N THR A 51 0.01 -9.18 -11.30
CA THR A 51 0.45 -10.31 -12.10
C THR A 51 1.18 -11.27 -11.16
N GLY A 52 0.64 -12.47 -11.00
CA GLY A 52 1.20 -13.41 -10.04
C GLY A 52 1.15 -12.82 -8.64
N ASN A 53 2.29 -12.70 -7.99
CA ASN A 53 2.42 -12.07 -6.68
C ASN A 53 2.93 -10.64 -6.76
N GLY A 54 3.02 -10.08 -7.95
CA GLY A 54 3.47 -8.71 -8.17
C GLY A 54 2.30 -7.75 -8.29
N ILE A 55 2.44 -6.57 -7.74
CA ILE A 55 1.48 -5.49 -7.90
C ILE A 55 2.21 -4.22 -8.29
N SER A 56 1.52 -3.38 -9.04
CA SER A 56 2.01 -2.04 -9.36
C SER A 56 0.84 -1.08 -9.40
N PHE A 57 1.09 0.16 -9.02
CA PHE A 57 0.07 1.20 -9.03
C PHE A 57 0.75 2.57 -8.98
N ALA A 58 -0.05 3.60 -9.07
CA ALA A 58 0.42 4.97 -9.01
C ALA A 58 -0.53 5.80 -8.15
N GLY A 59 -0.13 6.99 -7.81
CA GLY A 59 -0.95 7.88 -7.04
C GLY A 59 -0.19 9.12 -6.60
N VAL A 60 -0.75 9.76 -5.60
CA VAL A 60 -0.17 10.96 -5.00
C VAL A 60 -0.20 10.81 -3.49
N MET A 61 0.94 11.00 -2.84
CA MET A 61 0.99 11.13 -1.39
C MET A 61 0.97 12.62 -1.05
N ARG A 62 0.15 13.00 -0.08
CA ARG A 62 0.09 14.39 0.36
C ARG A 62 0.81 14.53 1.68
N THR A 63 1.76 15.46 1.70
CA THR A 63 2.47 15.83 2.92
C THR A 63 2.11 17.26 3.28
N LEU A 64 2.58 17.72 4.43
CA LEU A 64 2.39 19.11 4.81
C LEU A 64 3.09 20.08 3.86
N ALA A 65 4.16 19.61 3.21
CA ALA A 65 4.95 20.46 2.32
C ALA A 65 4.35 20.54 0.92
N ARG A 66 3.99 19.38 0.34
CA ARG A 66 3.49 19.36 -1.04
C ARG A 66 2.95 17.97 -1.37
N PRO A 67 2.14 17.85 -2.43
CA PRO A 67 1.80 16.53 -2.96
C PRO A 67 3.02 15.90 -3.63
N ILE A 68 3.15 14.59 -3.49
CA ILE A 68 4.26 13.82 -4.05
C ILE A 68 3.67 12.75 -4.96
N PRO A 69 3.69 12.95 -6.27
CA PRO A 69 3.31 11.89 -7.20
C PRO A 69 4.30 10.74 -7.13
N TYR A 70 3.79 9.52 -7.26
CA TYR A 70 4.62 8.33 -7.20
C TYR A 70 4.11 7.27 -8.16
N THR A 71 5.00 6.34 -8.50
CA THR A 71 4.63 5.01 -8.96
C THR A 71 5.17 4.01 -7.94
N ALA A 72 4.48 2.90 -7.79
CA ALA A 72 4.89 1.88 -6.82
C ALA A 72 4.82 0.52 -7.46
N GLU A 73 5.73 -0.34 -7.06
CA GLU A 73 5.73 -1.73 -7.46
C GLU A 73 6.17 -2.58 -6.30
N GLY A 74 5.70 -3.81 -6.26
CA GLY A 74 6.07 -4.68 -5.17
C GLY A 74 5.69 -6.12 -5.39
N MET A 75 6.09 -6.93 -4.44
CA MET A 75 5.86 -8.37 -4.44
C MET A 75 5.29 -8.78 -3.10
N VAL A 76 4.35 -9.71 -3.17
CA VAL A 76 3.77 -10.33 -1.98
C VAL A 76 4.39 -11.70 -1.78
N SER A 77 4.79 -11.99 -0.56
CA SER A 77 5.28 -13.30 -0.16
C SER A 77 4.64 -13.67 1.17
N HIS A 78 3.77 -14.66 1.16
CA HIS A 78 2.96 -15.03 2.32
C HIS A 78 2.10 -13.83 2.73
N SER A 79 2.22 -13.37 3.97
CA SER A 79 1.45 -12.24 4.45
C SER A 79 2.24 -10.93 4.43
N ARG A 80 3.36 -10.91 3.72
CA ARG A 80 4.24 -9.74 3.65
C ARG A 80 4.25 -9.16 2.27
N LEU A 81 4.37 -7.84 2.22
CA LEU A 81 4.44 -7.07 1.00
C LEU A 81 5.71 -6.24 1.04
N ARG A 82 6.45 -6.21 -0.06
CA ARG A 82 7.58 -5.30 -0.24
C ARG A 82 7.26 -4.38 -1.38
N LEU A 83 7.31 -3.09 -1.12
CA LEU A 83 7.03 -2.06 -2.09
C LEU A 83 8.23 -1.14 -2.27
N VAL A 84 8.36 -0.60 -3.46
CA VAL A 84 9.23 0.53 -3.73
C VAL A 84 8.38 1.63 -4.33
N PHE A 85 8.44 2.81 -3.73
CA PHE A 85 7.79 4.01 -4.23
C PHE A 85 8.82 4.83 -4.98
N HIS A 86 8.54 5.12 -6.24
CA HIS A 86 9.41 5.93 -7.10
C HIS A 86 8.83 7.34 -7.15
N THR A 87 9.60 8.31 -6.71
CA THR A 87 9.17 9.71 -6.68
C THR A 87 10.22 10.59 -7.31
N ASP A 88 9.90 11.86 -7.50
CA ASP A 88 10.87 12.83 -8.01
C ASP A 88 11.98 13.14 -6.98
N GLY A 89 11.75 12.83 -5.72
CA GLY A 89 12.76 12.98 -4.66
C GLY A 89 13.54 11.72 -4.36
N GLY A 90 13.36 10.65 -5.12
CA GLY A 90 14.04 9.40 -4.93
C GLY A 90 13.11 8.22 -4.72
N ASP A 91 13.69 7.07 -4.46
CA ASP A 91 12.97 5.83 -4.24
C ASP A 91 12.90 5.55 -2.74
N PHE A 92 11.73 5.10 -2.29
CA PHE A 92 11.52 4.77 -0.88
C PHE A 92 10.98 3.36 -0.77
N ALA A 93 11.65 2.54 0.04
CA ALA A 93 11.21 1.19 0.29
C ALA A 93 10.19 1.16 1.42
N ALA A 94 9.22 0.28 1.28
CA ALA A 94 8.25 0.03 2.33
C ALA A 94 8.04 -1.47 2.49
N VAL A 95 7.79 -1.90 3.71
CA VAL A 95 7.39 -3.27 3.99
C VAL A 95 6.01 -3.24 4.60
N GLY A 96 5.20 -4.21 4.21
CA GLY A 96 3.84 -4.33 4.70
C GLY A 96 3.59 -5.67 5.32
N ARG A 97 2.71 -5.68 6.30
CA ARG A 97 2.16 -6.91 6.87
C ARG A 97 0.68 -6.91 6.63
N GLN A 98 0.17 -8.04 6.21
CA GLN A 98 -1.26 -8.19 6.03
C GLN A 98 -1.96 -8.02 7.37
N ALA A 99 -2.87 -7.08 7.42
CA ALA A 99 -3.69 -6.87 8.58
C ALA A 99 -4.83 -7.88 8.54
N ILE A 100 -5.05 -8.57 9.66
CA ILE A 100 -6.17 -9.48 9.79
C ILE A 100 -7.32 -8.69 10.38
N ILE A 101 -8.35 -8.46 9.56
CA ILE A 101 -9.56 -7.85 10.04
C ILE A 101 -10.46 -8.99 10.47
N ASP A 102 -10.51 -9.24 11.77
CA ASP A 102 -11.29 -10.33 12.29
C ASP A 102 -12.72 -9.88 12.48
N GLN A 103 -13.53 -10.18 11.50
CA GLN A 103 -14.94 -9.83 11.54
C GLN A 103 -15.73 -10.71 12.47
N ARG A 104 -15.16 -11.82 12.90
CA ARG A 104 -15.81 -12.74 13.81
C ARG A 104 -15.55 -12.41 15.25
N ARG A 105 -14.67 -11.46 15.50
CA ARG A 105 -14.36 -11.08 16.87
C ARG A 105 -15.64 -10.68 17.57
N PRO A 106 -15.98 -11.33 18.68
CA PRO A 106 -17.18 -10.98 19.41
C PRO A 106 -17.08 -9.55 19.90
N ILE A 107 -18.07 -8.79 19.55
CA ILE A 107 -18.11 -7.40 19.94
C ILE A 107 -18.50 -7.32 21.41
N GLY A 108 -17.75 -6.52 22.15
CA GLY A 108 -18.03 -6.38 23.56
C GLY A 108 -17.50 -7.51 24.40
N VAL A 109 -16.67 -8.30 23.82
CA VAL A 109 -16.05 -9.43 24.50
C VAL A 109 -14.57 -9.21 24.52
#